data_c3f2932056caf3a539f89cc87798ed16
#
_entry.id   c3f2932056caf3a539f89cc87798ed16
#
_cell.length_a   1.000
_cell.length_b   1.000
_cell.length_c   1.000
_cell.angle_alpha   90.00
_cell.angle_beta   90.00
_cell.angle_gamma   90.00
#
_symmetry.space_group_name_H-M   'P 1'
#
loop_
_entity.id
_entity.type
_entity.pdbx_description
1 polymer ?
#
loop_
_entity_poly.entity_id
_entity_poly.type
_entity_poly.pdbx_seq_one_letter_code
_entity_poly.pdbx_strand_id
1 'polypeptide(L)'
;AVQTGIPGQVGVVVHTRDLWSLRLETAFEGSTYVDNVTLRATERNLFGFNKAVGVEFSLTPKTEIFAANFAARRVQGSRIALSERAGLIVNRARQEVEGKLASFSFGQPFYALRQRLAFAVDGAYTSQVARQLLGSEVRAYRPRGAPDDSPTALRAYRRKDRAALAYVTYRLGSRVKHSWLLGWDYREVRAHSVAESMLPDALQADFARDVLPRARRDLGPVTSYELFTPSYVTFNNLATYGQSENVRVGPRLVLGTRYPRRSFGALTSSTMFFGTLGYTVAPWGAYVDAQVVAQARRERAAWIDQRADFRLRMASPVFSIFRLVTRFELDLRRRDSTNAAVSLGTDNGLRGHVARSLIATGGDKALANVELRTLPIAYQAVHFGGVLFYDVGTVFNHRDEIVVHHAVGIGLRLLFPQLNRYPFSFDGGAPLDRSDGVNAVPFQPSFASDQSIPITAAEDPL
;
A
#
# COMPACT_ATOMS: atom_id res chain seq x y z
N ALA A 1 38.11 11.01 2.94
CA ALA A 1 39.34 10.44 3.44
C ALA A 1 40.47 11.45 3.26
N VAL A 2 41.31 11.61 4.28
CA VAL A 2 42.48 12.52 4.25
C VAL A 2 43.71 11.63 4.22
N GLN A 3 44.67 11.96 3.33
CA GLN A 3 45.99 11.31 3.36
C GLN A 3 46.70 11.72 4.63
N THR A 4 47.15 10.77 5.43
CA THR A 4 47.84 11.03 6.70
C THR A 4 49.32 11.28 6.55
N GLY A 5 49.88 11.19 5.34
CA GLY A 5 51.33 11.24 5.09
C GLY A 5 52.12 9.99 5.49
N ILE A 6 51.47 8.99 6.08
CA ILE A 6 52.04 7.70 6.47
C ILE A 6 51.63 6.65 5.41
N PRO A 7 52.59 5.97 4.76
CA PRO A 7 52.30 4.94 3.78
C PRO A 7 51.36 3.85 4.35
N GLY A 8 50.24 3.57 3.66
CA GLY A 8 49.27 2.54 4.07
C GLY A 8 48.25 2.99 5.11
N GLN A 9 48.25 4.24 5.54
CA GLN A 9 47.23 4.80 6.43
C GLN A 9 46.35 5.82 5.71
N VAL A 10 45.03 5.73 5.98
CA VAL A 10 44.04 6.68 5.50
C VAL A 10 43.30 7.25 6.72
N GLY A 11 43.34 8.55 6.87
CA GLY A 11 42.55 9.25 7.88
C GLY A 11 41.10 9.38 7.40
N VAL A 12 40.18 9.01 8.24
CA VAL A 12 38.74 9.22 8.01
C VAL A 12 38.28 10.38 8.89
N VAL A 13 37.90 11.49 8.27
CA VAL A 13 37.27 12.61 8.96
C VAL A 13 35.77 12.43 8.84
N VAL A 14 35.08 12.30 9.96
CA VAL A 14 33.63 12.20 10.02
C VAL A 14 33.11 13.57 10.48
N HIS A 15 32.48 14.30 9.59
CA HIS A 15 31.75 15.51 9.94
C HIS A 15 30.34 15.12 10.36
N THR A 16 30.00 15.38 11.61
CA THR A 16 28.64 15.22 12.13
C THR A 16 28.00 16.60 12.27
N ARG A 17 26.74 16.69 11.90
CA ARG A 17 25.91 17.87 12.17
C ARG A 17 24.69 17.39 12.96
N ASP A 18 24.48 17.99 14.11
CA ASP A 18 23.29 17.75 14.89
C ASP A 18 22.07 18.29 14.13
N LEU A 19 21.09 17.42 13.95
CA LEU A 19 19.79 17.75 13.41
C LEU A 19 18.78 17.64 14.53
N TRP A 20 17.72 18.41 14.42
CA TRP A 20 16.56 18.24 15.31
C TRP A 20 16.09 16.78 15.25
N SER A 21 16.00 16.16 16.40
CA SER A 21 15.59 14.76 16.53
C SER A 21 14.06 14.61 16.42
N LEU A 22 13.32 15.66 16.74
CA LEU A 22 11.87 15.71 16.53
C LEU A 22 11.58 15.89 15.04
N ARG A 23 10.76 14.97 14.50
CA ARG A 23 10.28 15.00 13.12
C ARG A 23 8.77 15.11 13.13
N LEU A 24 8.27 16.04 12.33
CA LEU A 24 6.86 16.17 12.01
C LEU A 24 6.68 15.65 10.58
N GLU A 25 5.81 14.69 10.41
CA GLU A 25 5.48 14.09 9.12
C GLU A 25 3.99 14.28 8.88
N THR A 26 3.64 14.71 7.69
CA THR A 26 2.25 14.89 7.26
C THR A 26 2.03 14.10 5.98
N ALA A 27 0.96 13.34 5.92
CA ALA A 27 0.46 12.76 4.69
C ALA A 27 -1.02 13.11 4.56
N PHE A 28 -1.42 13.49 3.37
CA PHE A 28 -2.83 13.78 3.10
C PHE A 28 -3.19 13.34 1.68
N GLU A 29 -4.44 12.98 1.53
CA GLU A 29 -5.05 12.60 0.28
C GLU A 29 -6.52 12.98 0.32
N GLY A 30 -7.06 13.47 -0.77
CA GLY A 30 -8.47 13.86 -0.85
C GLY A 30 -8.87 14.37 -2.21
N SER A 31 -10.15 14.68 -2.28
CA SER A 31 -10.80 15.24 -3.47
C SER A 31 -11.72 16.39 -3.05
N THR A 32 -13.00 16.35 -3.40
CA THR A 32 -14.01 17.25 -2.85
C THR A 32 -14.24 17.07 -1.34
N TYR A 33 -13.71 16.00 -0.78
CA TYR A 33 -13.65 15.71 0.66
C TYR A 33 -12.28 15.09 1.01
N VAL A 34 -11.98 15.12 2.30
CA VAL A 34 -10.73 14.53 2.82
C VAL A 34 -10.88 13.01 2.87
N ASP A 35 -10.07 12.30 2.11
CA ASP A 35 -10.00 10.83 2.11
C ASP A 35 -9.10 10.32 3.22
N ASN A 36 -7.94 10.95 3.41
CA ASN A 36 -7.00 10.57 4.45
C ASN A 36 -6.14 11.78 4.86
N VAL A 37 -5.97 11.99 6.16
CA VAL A 37 -4.94 12.88 6.71
C VAL A 37 -4.22 12.13 7.80
N THR A 38 -2.90 12.08 7.72
CA THR A 38 -2.05 11.52 8.79
C THR A 38 -1.07 12.59 9.25
N LEU A 39 -1.05 12.83 10.54
CA LEU A 39 -0.10 13.67 11.23
C LEU A 39 0.70 12.81 12.19
N ARG A 40 2.03 12.85 12.07
CA ARG A 40 2.91 12.10 12.97
C ARG A 40 3.98 13.02 13.54
N ALA A 41 4.17 12.97 14.83
CA ALA A 41 5.29 13.60 15.54
C ALA A 41 6.16 12.50 16.15
N THR A 42 7.44 12.47 15.80
CA THR A 42 8.38 11.42 16.25
C THR A 42 9.66 12.05 16.75
N GLU A 43 9.97 11.83 18.03
CA GLU A 43 11.30 12.05 18.59
C GLU A 43 12.17 10.84 18.24
N ARG A 44 13.24 11.04 17.45
CA ARG A 44 14.08 9.95 16.90
C ARG A 44 15.28 9.59 17.77
N ASN A 45 15.57 10.40 18.74
CA ASN A 45 16.74 10.19 19.63
C ASN A 45 16.39 10.43 21.09
N LEU A 46 15.35 9.76 21.56
CA LEU A 46 14.84 9.91 22.93
C LEU A 46 15.97 9.76 23.93
N PHE A 47 16.22 10.84 24.71
CA PHE A 47 17.30 10.95 25.69
C PHE A 47 18.71 10.59 25.17
N GLY A 48 18.98 10.71 23.87
CA GLY A 48 20.28 10.37 23.28
C GLY A 48 20.51 8.88 23.03
N PHE A 49 19.52 8.01 23.29
CA PHE A 49 19.67 6.55 23.18
C PHE A 49 19.35 5.99 21.79
N ASN A 50 19.19 6.82 20.76
CA ASN A 50 18.82 6.38 19.41
C ASN A 50 17.53 5.51 19.39
N LYS A 51 16.60 5.83 20.27
CA LYS A 51 15.25 5.25 20.34
C LYS A 51 14.26 6.26 19.82
N ALA A 52 13.29 5.82 19.06
CA ALA A 52 12.23 6.68 18.56
C ALA A 52 10.93 6.44 19.32
N VAL A 53 10.27 7.53 19.68
CA VAL A 53 8.90 7.53 20.23
C VAL A 53 8.09 8.53 19.44
N GLY A 54 6.90 8.15 19.02
CA GLY A 54 6.05 9.02 18.25
C GLY A 54 4.56 8.85 18.59
N VAL A 55 3.82 9.88 18.24
CA VAL A 55 2.36 9.86 18.23
C VAL A 55 1.86 10.10 16.81
N GLU A 56 0.76 9.48 16.47
CA GLU A 56 0.14 9.54 15.16
C GLU A 56 -1.35 9.82 15.31
N PHE A 57 -1.84 10.76 14.53
CA PHE A 57 -3.24 10.99 14.29
C PHE A 57 -3.54 10.72 12.82
N SER A 58 -4.55 9.91 12.53
CA SER A 58 -5.02 9.70 11.16
C SER A 58 -6.53 9.91 11.09
N LEU A 59 -6.96 10.67 10.09
CA LEU A 59 -8.35 10.98 9.79
C LEU A 59 -8.76 10.29 8.49
N THR A 60 -9.87 9.59 8.50
CA THR A 60 -10.53 9.03 7.32
C THR A 60 -11.96 9.55 7.20
N PRO A 61 -12.72 9.27 6.14
CA PRO A 61 -14.10 9.76 6.03
C PRO A 61 -15.01 9.37 7.22
N LYS A 62 -14.78 8.22 7.84
CA LYS A 62 -15.65 7.69 8.90
C LYS A 62 -14.93 7.44 10.22
N THR A 63 -13.60 7.49 10.28
CA THR A 63 -12.84 7.17 11.50
C THR A 63 -11.69 8.13 11.76
N GLU A 64 -11.35 8.27 13.02
CA GLU A 64 -10.15 8.88 13.55
C GLU A 64 -9.30 7.81 14.22
N ILE A 65 -7.98 7.84 14.01
CA ILE A 65 -7.04 6.89 14.61
C ILE A 65 -6.02 7.67 15.42
N PHE A 66 -5.89 7.31 16.69
CA PHE A 66 -4.86 7.81 17.58
C PHE A 66 -3.92 6.68 17.92
N ALA A 67 -2.65 6.80 17.58
CA ALA A 67 -1.68 5.74 17.80
C ALA A 67 -0.37 6.28 18.41
N ALA A 68 0.28 5.44 19.19
CA ALA A 68 1.64 5.65 19.67
C ALA A 68 2.58 4.63 18.98
N ASN A 69 3.81 5.07 18.73
CA ASN A 69 4.84 4.26 18.09
C ASN A 69 6.11 4.29 18.95
N PHE A 70 6.76 3.14 19.03
CA PHE A 70 8.09 3.01 19.62
C PHE A 70 8.99 2.25 18.65
N ALA A 71 10.25 2.67 18.51
CA ALA A 71 11.24 1.94 17.75
C ALA A 71 12.62 2.03 18.38
N ALA A 72 13.27 0.88 18.51
CA ALA A 72 14.67 0.75 18.91
C ALA A 72 15.42 0.00 17.80
N ARG A 73 16.25 0.70 17.05
CA ARG A 73 17.04 0.09 15.95
C ARG A 73 18.11 -0.86 16.45
N ARG A 74 18.53 -0.71 17.71
CA ARG A 74 19.53 -1.53 18.39
C ARG A 74 19.09 -1.74 19.83
N VAL A 75 18.67 -2.95 20.13
CA VAL A 75 18.35 -3.34 21.50
C VAL A 75 19.64 -3.67 22.21
N GLN A 76 19.96 -2.92 23.29
CA GLN A 76 21.19 -3.09 24.11
C GLN A 76 22.48 -3.15 23.26
N GLY A 77 22.59 -2.31 22.21
CA GLY A 77 23.77 -2.26 21.35
C GLY A 77 23.88 -3.39 20.32
N SER A 78 22.99 -4.37 20.36
CA SER A 78 22.92 -5.47 19.39
C SER A 78 22.44 -4.98 18.03
N ARG A 79 22.34 -5.88 17.04
CA ARG A 79 21.73 -5.61 15.73
C ARG A 79 20.25 -5.98 15.68
N ILE A 80 19.67 -6.28 16.82
CA ILE A 80 18.25 -6.56 16.95
C ILE A 80 17.50 -5.24 16.98
N ALA A 81 16.48 -5.13 16.13
CA ALA A 81 15.53 -4.04 16.11
C ALA A 81 14.22 -4.46 16.81
N LEU A 82 13.58 -3.50 17.45
CA LEU A 82 12.24 -3.63 18.00
C LEU A 82 11.41 -2.45 17.49
N SER A 83 10.22 -2.72 17.01
CA SER A 83 9.23 -1.69 16.72
C SER A 83 7.86 -2.10 17.23
N GLU A 84 7.13 -1.14 17.77
CA GLU A 84 5.80 -1.34 18.34
C GLU A 84 4.89 -0.18 17.91
N ARG A 85 3.62 -0.48 17.69
CA ARG A 85 2.58 0.50 17.43
C ARG A 85 1.29 0.04 18.09
N ALA A 86 0.63 0.94 18.82
CA ALA A 86 -0.66 0.68 19.43
C ALA A 86 -1.57 1.90 19.26
N GLY A 87 -2.88 1.67 19.06
CA GLY A 87 -3.80 2.78 18.87
C GLY A 87 -5.26 2.42 19.01
N LEU A 88 -6.07 3.47 19.08
CA LEU A 88 -7.53 3.43 19.14
C LEU A 88 -8.11 3.94 17.83
N ILE A 89 -9.22 3.35 17.43
CA ILE A 89 -10.01 3.75 16.26
C ILE A 89 -11.33 4.29 16.79
N VAL A 90 -11.60 5.55 16.51
CA VAL A 90 -12.76 6.29 16.97
C VAL A 90 -13.71 6.51 15.80
N ASN A 91 -14.99 6.30 15.99
CA ASN A 91 -16.01 6.67 15.02
C ASN A 91 -16.13 8.20 14.97
N ARG A 92 -15.90 8.78 13.80
CA ARG A 92 -15.86 10.24 13.64
C ARG A 92 -17.20 10.93 13.96
N ALA A 93 -18.31 10.31 13.60
CA ALA A 93 -19.64 10.90 13.81
C ALA A 93 -20.13 10.76 15.26
N ARG A 94 -19.84 9.63 15.91
CA ARG A 94 -20.32 9.33 17.28
C ARG A 94 -19.31 9.68 18.35
N GLN A 95 -18.04 9.92 17.97
CA GLN A 95 -16.92 10.17 18.90
C GLN A 95 -16.74 9.03 19.93
N GLU A 96 -17.05 7.80 19.53
CA GLU A 96 -16.95 6.59 20.35
C GLU A 96 -15.83 5.70 19.85
N VAL A 97 -15.11 5.04 20.77
CA VAL A 97 -14.09 4.05 20.40
C VAL A 97 -14.77 2.84 19.78
N GLU A 98 -14.59 2.67 18.49
CA GLU A 98 -15.14 1.53 17.74
C GLU A 98 -14.10 0.46 17.40
N GLY A 99 -12.83 0.71 17.70
CA GLY A 99 -11.79 -0.26 17.36
C GLY A 99 -10.45 0.01 18.03
N LYS A 100 -9.52 -0.92 17.80
CA LYS A 100 -8.15 -0.81 18.29
C LYS A 100 -7.20 -1.55 17.35
N LEU A 101 -5.95 -1.12 17.36
CA LEU A 101 -4.87 -1.76 16.60
C LEU A 101 -3.62 -1.89 17.48
N ALA A 102 -2.84 -2.92 17.20
CA ALA A 102 -1.52 -3.09 17.77
C ALA A 102 -0.64 -3.87 16.80
N SER A 103 0.64 -3.57 16.74
CA SER A 103 1.62 -4.35 16.01
C SER A 103 2.96 -4.29 16.71
N PHE A 104 3.76 -5.33 16.55
CA PHE A 104 5.15 -5.36 16.97
C PHE A 104 5.99 -6.11 15.94
N SER A 105 7.27 -5.77 15.88
CA SER A 105 8.30 -6.50 15.15
C SER A 105 9.56 -6.54 15.99
N PHE A 106 10.11 -7.72 16.18
CA PHE A 106 11.35 -7.97 16.92
C PHE A 106 12.24 -8.91 16.13
N GLY A 107 13.46 -8.48 15.79
CA GLY A 107 14.34 -9.32 15.01
C GLY A 107 15.61 -8.62 14.54
N GLN A 108 16.42 -9.35 13.80
CA GLN A 108 17.60 -8.84 13.13
C GLN A 108 17.34 -8.79 11.62
N PRO A 109 17.02 -7.62 11.05
CA PRO A 109 16.86 -7.47 9.60
C PRO A 109 18.21 -7.58 8.88
N PHE A 110 18.18 -7.71 7.56
CA PHE A 110 19.38 -7.55 6.76
C PHE A 110 19.82 -6.08 6.75
N TYR A 111 20.97 -5.80 7.36
CA TYR A 111 21.58 -4.46 7.42
C TYR A 111 22.71 -4.27 6.40
N ALA A 112 23.11 -5.32 5.70
CA ALA A 112 24.13 -5.28 4.65
C ALA A 112 23.90 -6.36 3.61
N LEU A 113 24.27 -6.09 2.36
CA LEU A 113 24.13 -7.06 1.26
C LEU A 113 24.93 -8.36 1.45
N ARG A 114 26.00 -8.33 2.23
CA ARG A 114 26.82 -9.52 2.56
C ARG A 114 26.34 -10.32 3.75
N GLN A 115 25.37 -9.81 4.48
CA GLN A 115 24.80 -10.53 5.62
C GLN A 115 24.04 -11.77 5.13
N ARG A 116 24.24 -12.90 5.81
CA ARG A 116 23.67 -14.20 5.43
C ARG A 116 22.42 -14.57 6.21
N LEU A 117 22.27 -14.09 7.43
CA LEU A 117 21.20 -14.50 8.34
C LEU A 117 20.38 -13.29 8.79
N ALA A 118 19.07 -13.40 8.69
CA ALA A 118 18.09 -12.51 9.30
C ALA A 118 17.02 -13.35 9.99
N PHE A 119 16.37 -12.81 11.00
CA PHE A 119 15.23 -13.42 11.66
C PHE A 119 14.32 -12.35 12.23
N ALA A 120 13.03 -12.66 12.33
CA ALA A 120 12.10 -11.81 13.06
C ALA A 120 10.91 -12.59 13.62
N VAL A 121 10.27 -11.96 14.59
CA VAL A 121 8.96 -12.31 15.11
C VAL A 121 8.10 -11.07 14.99
N ASP A 122 7.05 -11.16 14.17
CA ASP A 122 6.12 -10.10 13.89
C ASP A 122 4.74 -10.45 14.43
N GLY A 123 4.01 -9.47 14.92
CA GLY A 123 2.63 -9.64 15.34
C GLY A 123 1.80 -8.43 15.01
N ALA A 124 0.53 -8.66 14.65
CA ALA A 124 -0.43 -7.61 14.39
C ALA A 124 -1.83 -8.01 14.87
N TYR A 125 -2.53 -7.04 15.39
CA TYR A 125 -3.93 -7.13 15.78
C TYR A 125 -4.68 -5.89 15.34
N THR A 126 -5.82 -6.08 14.70
CA THR A 126 -6.75 -4.99 14.39
C THR A 126 -8.18 -5.43 14.67
N SER A 127 -8.94 -4.59 15.33
CA SER A 127 -10.39 -4.73 15.48
C SER A 127 -11.02 -3.41 15.08
N GLN A 128 -11.88 -3.42 14.09
CA GLN A 128 -12.52 -2.21 13.56
C GLN A 128 -13.88 -2.51 12.97
N VAL A 129 -14.69 -1.48 12.76
CA VAL A 129 -15.86 -1.55 11.89
C VAL A 129 -15.39 -1.24 10.47
N ALA A 130 -15.33 -2.28 9.63
CA ALA A 130 -15.04 -2.14 8.21
C ALA A 130 -16.28 -1.64 7.48
N ARG A 131 -16.13 -0.63 6.63
CA ARG A 131 -17.21 -0.02 5.85
C ARG A 131 -16.82 -0.01 4.37
N GLN A 132 -17.72 -0.41 3.49
CA GLN A 132 -17.55 -0.22 2.05
C GLN A 132 -18.11 1.14 1.68
N LEU A 133 -17.26 2.03 1.20
CA LEU A 133 -17.64 3.40 0.86
C LEU A 133 -17.95 3.52 -0.64
N LEU A 134 -18.92 4.36 -0.97
CA LEU A 134 -19.20 4.93 -2.28
C LEU A 134 -19.08 6.46 -2.12
N GLY A 135 -18.05 7.06 -2.71
CA GLY A 135 -17.66 8.39 -2.31
C GLY A 135 -17.26 8.46 -0.83
N SER A 136 -17.83 9.38 -0.07
CA SER A 136 -17.66 9.50 1.38
C SER A 136 -18.71 8.72 2.19
N GLU A 137 -19.75 8.16 1.57
CA GLU A 137 -20.85 7.51 2.26
C GLU A 137 -20.71 5.99 2.30
N VAL A 138 -21.31 5.37 3.32
CA VAL A 138 -21.35 3.92 3.43
C VAL A 138 -22.35 3.35 2.45
N ARG A 139 -21.89 2.44 1.61
CA ARG A 139 -22.71 1.79 0.58
C ARG A 139 -23.84 0.97 1.21
N ALA A 140 -25.05 1.16 0.69
CA ALA A 140 -26.20 0.34 1.06
C ALA A 140 -26.08 -1.09 0.48
N TYR A 141 -26.68 -2.04 1.17
CA TYR A 141 -26.84 -3.43 0.72
C TYR A 141 -28.33 -3.76 0.64
N ARG A 142 -28.72 -4.37 -0.47
CA ARG A 142 -30.00 -5.02 -0.67
C ARG A 142 -29.72 -6.44 -1.21
N PRO A 143 -30.39 -7.47 -0.72
CA PRO A 143 -30.25 -8.82 -1.27
C PRO A 143 -30.64 -8.87 -2.77
N ARG A 144 -29.99 -9.72 -3.54
CA ARG A 144 -30.30 -9.88 -4.96
C ARG A 144 -31.70 -10.45 -5.15
N GLY A 145 -32.49 -9.86 -6.04
CA GLY A 145 -33.87 -10.29 -6.30
C GLY A 145 -34.88 -9.90 -5.24
N ALA A 146 -34.48 -9.17 -4.20
CA ALA A 146 -35.42 -8.62 -3.24
C ALA A 146 -36.26 -7.48 -3.86
N PRO A 147 -37.57 -7.38 -3.55
CA PRO A 147 -38.42 -6.29 -3.96
C PRO A 147 -37.84 -4.90 -3.61
N ASP A 148 -38.25 -3.86 -4.32
CA ASP A 148 -37.70 -2.51 -4.12
C ASP A 148 -38.04 -1.89 -2.77
N ASP A 149 -39.09 -2.34 -2.11
CA ASP A 149 -39.52 -1.96 -0.77
C ASP A 149 -38.83 -2.76 0.35
N SER A 150 -37.96 -3.72 -0.01
CA SER A 150 -37.23 -4.54 0.98
C SER A 150 -36.32 -3.71 1.86
N PRO A 151 -36.16 -4.07 3.14
CA PRO A 151 -35.23 -3.40 4.04
C PRO A 151 -33.82 -3.38 3.49
N THR A 152 -33.13 -2.25 3.65
CA THR A 152 -31.71 -2.07 3.29
C THR A 152 -30.86 -2.00 4.54
N ALA A 153 -29.63 -2.47 4.45
CA ALA A 153 -28.61 -2.33 5.49
C ALA A 153 -27.38 -1.61 4.95
N LEU A 154 -26.53 -1.11 5.83
CA LEU A 154 -25.22 -0.57 5.41
C LEU A 154 -24.22 -1.72 5.26
N ARG A 155 -23.36 -1.62 4.24
CA ARG A 155 -22.22 -2.55 4.08
C ARG A 155 -21.13 -2.24 5.11
N ALA A 156 -21.45 -2.52 6.38
CA ALA A 156 -20.59 -2.33 7.52
C ALA A 156 -20.57 -3.61 8.36
N TYR A 157 -19.42 -3.97 8.90
CA TYR A 157 -19.28 -5.14 9.75
C TYR A 157 -18.06 -4.99 10.66
N ARG A 158 -18.14 -5.59 11.85
CA ARG A 158 -16.98 -5.67 12.72
C ARG A 158 -16.03 -6.72 12.21
N ARG A 159 -14.80 -6.32 11.96
CA ARG A 159 -13.71 -7.18 11.51
C ARG A 159 -12.61 -7.23 12.57
N LYS A 160 -12.15 -8.44 12.88
CA LYS A 160 -11.01 -8.69 13.75
C LYS A 160 -9.97 -9.49 12.97
N ASP A 161 -8.80 -8.91 12.83
CA ASP A 161 -7.63 -9.52 12.20
C ASP A 161 -6.56 -9.76 13.26
N ARG A 162 -5.96 -10.94 13.24
CA ARG A 162 -4.78 -11.30 14.02
C ARG A 162 -3.77 -11.95 13.10
N ALA A 163 -2.52 -11.55 13.21
CA ALA A 163 -1.43 -12.16 12.49
C ALA A 163 -0.21 -12.30 13.40
N ALA A 164 0.52 -13.38 13.24
CA ALA A 164 1.83 -13.56 13.82
C ALA A 164 2.70 -14.37 12.85
N LEU A 165 3.96 -13.98 12.73
CA LEU A 165 4.94 -14.65 11.87
C LEU A 165 6.27 -14.71 12.59
N ALA A 166 6.81 -15.91 12.77
CA ALA A 166 8.18 -16.09 13.23
C ALA A 166 8.99 -16.76 12.12
N TYR A 167 10.12 -16.19 11.75
CA TYR A 167 10.90 -16.72 10.63
C TYR A 167 12.40 -16.48 10.75
N VAL A 168 13.12 -17.30 10.00
CA VAL A 168 14.55 -17.14 9.72
C VAL A 168 14.73 -17.09 8.21
N THR A 169 15.60 -16.19 7.76
CA THR A 169 15.97 -16.08 6.35
C THR A 169 17.48 -16.28 6.20
N TYR A 170 17.86 -17.16 5.30
CA TYR A 170 19.25 -17.38 4.93
C TYR A 170 19.51 -16.88 3.51
N ARG A 171 20.56 -16.05 3.33
CA ARG A 171 20.88 -15.38 2.06
C ARG A 171 22.29 -15.72 1.59
N LEU A 172 22.41 -16.04 0.31
CA LEU A 172 23.66 -16.32 -0.39
C LEU A 172 23.81 -15.50 -1.66
N GLY A 173 24.99 -15.57 -2.24
CA GLY A 173 25.32 -14.97 -3.53
C GLY A 173 25.90 -13.57 -3.43
N SER A 174 26.62 -13.16 -4.46
CA SER A 174 27.24 -11.83 -4.59
C SER A 174 26.55 -10.99 -5.67
N ARG A 175 26.59 -11.42 -6.91
CA ARG A 175 25.97 -10.75 -8.07
C ARG A 175 24.47 -10.97 -8.13
N VAL A 176 24.03 -12.16 -7.79
CA VAL A 176 22.63 -12.52 -7.61
C VAL A 176 22.47 -12.96 -6.17
N LYS A 177 21.45 -12.43 -5.51
CA LYS A 177 21.09 -12.79 -4.14
C LYS A 177 20.01 -13.85 -4.17
N HIS A 178 20.22 -14.91 -3.39
CA HIS A 178 19.29 -15.99 -3.17
C HIS A 178 18.95 -16.00 -1.69
N SER A 179 17.70 -15.89 -1.34
CA SER A 179 17.22 -15.89 0.06
C SER A 179 16.18 -16.98 0.24
N TRP A 180 16.32 -17.78 1.28
CA TRP A 180 15.35 -18.81 1.70
C TRP A 180 14.80 -18.42 3.06
N LEU A 181 13.49 -18.28 3.15
CA LEU A 181 12.77 -18.07 4.39
C LEU A 181 12.09 -19.36 4.81
N LEU A 182 12.24 -19.69 6.07
CA LEU A 182 11.48 -20.72 6.76
C LEU A 182 10.88 -20.12 8.03
N GLY A 183 9.60 -20.35 8.25
CA GLY A 183 8.89 -19.76 9.37
C GLY A 183 7.61 -20.46 9.72
N TRP A 184 6.92 -19.88 10.70
CA TRP A 184 5.61 -20.31 11.17
C TRP A 184 4.66 -19.13 11.14
N ASP A 185 3.53 -19.29 10.40
CA ASP A 185 2.56 -18.23 10.14
C ASP A 185 1.23 -18.54 10.84
N TYR A 186 0.71 -17.55 11.54
CA TYR A 186 -0.64 -17.54 12.12
C TYR A 186 -1.42 -16.37 11.55
N ARG A 187 -2.62 -16.63 11.07
CA ARG A 187 -3.56 -15.60 10.61
C ARG A 187 -4.97 -15.95 10.99
N GLU A 188 -5.69 -15.02 11.57
CA GLU A 188 -7.11 -15.16 11.89
C GLU A 188 -7.88 -13.94 11.39
N VAL A 189 -8.99 -14.21 10.70
CA VAL A 189 -9.97 -13.21 10.29
C VAL A 189 -11.32 -13.65 10.80
N ARG A 190 -11.97 -12.77 11.56
CA ARG A 190 -13.36 -12.94 12.00
C ARG A 190 -14.16 -11.70 11.64
N ALA A 191 -15.38 -11.92 11.15
CA ALA A 191 -16.32 -10.85 10.86
C ALA A 191 -17.70 -11.18 11.42
N HIS A 192 -18.42 -10.16 11.86
CA HIS A 192 -19.80 -10.25 12.28
C HIS A 192 -20.54 -8.93 12.04
N SER A 193 -21.84 -9.01 11.87
CA SER A 193 -22.69 -7.85 11.66
C SER A 193 -22.61 -6.86 12.82
N VAL A 194 -22.88 -5.60 12.55
CA VAL A 194 -23.03 -4.50 13.52
C VAL A 194 -24.45 -3.95 13.44
N ALA A 195 -24.86 -3.11 14.39
CA ALA A 195 -26.23 -2.56 14.42
C ALA A 195 -26.63 -1.89 13.08
N GLU A 196 -25.68 -1.20 12.42
CA GLU A 196 -25.87 -0.54 11.12
C GLU A 196 -26.14 -1.52 9.95
N SER A 197 -25.85 -2.81 10.13
CA SER A 197 -25.98 -3.86 9.12
C SER A 197 -26.98 -4.96 9.52
N MET A 198 -27.81 -4.71 10.53
CA MET A 198 -28.83 -5.66 10.93
C MET A 198 -30.01 -5.64 9.96
N LEU A 199 -30.44 -6.82 9.58
CA LEU A 199 -31.61 -7.09 8.73
C LEU A 199 -32.51 -8.09 9.45
N PRO A 200 -33.78 -8.23 9.02
CA PRO A 200 -34.61 -9.35 9.45
C PRO A 200 -33.90 -10.70 9.24
N ASP A 201 -34.12 -11.66 10.13
CA ASP A 201 -33.39 -12.95 10.16
C ASP A 201 -33.35 -13.65 8.79
N ALA A 202 -34.46 -13.59 8.06
CA ALA A 202 -34.55 -14.17 6.72
C ALA A 202 -33.55 -13.60 5.70
N LEU A 203 -33.16 -12.33 5.84
CA LEU A 203 -32.23 -11.63 4.95
C LEU A 203 -30.80 -11.55 5.52
N GLN A 204 -30.64 -11.82 6.80
CA GLN A 204 -29.33 -11.72 7.48
C GLN A 204 -28.33 -12.76 6.97
N ALA A 205 -28.80 -13.95 6.58
CA ALA A 205 -27.98 -15.00 5.99
C ALA A 205 -27.42 -14.58 4.62
N ASP A 206 -28.21 -13.88 3.81
CA ASP A 206 -27.78 -13.34 2.51
C ASP A 206 -26.73 -12.24 2.70
N PHE A 207 -26.94 -11.33 3.65
CA PHE A 207 -25.96 -10.34 4.02
C PHE A 207 -24.62 -10.97 4.43
N ALA A 208 -24.68 -12.00 5.28
CA ALA A 208 -23.47 -12.69 5.73
C ALA A 208 -22.72 -13.35 4.56
N ARG A 209 -23.43 -13.95 3.61
CA ARG A 209 -22.84 -14.58 2.42
C ARG A 209 -22.21 -13.55 1.46
N ASP A 210 -22.89 -12.42 1.22
CA ASP A 210 -22.56 -11.48 0.16
C ASP A 210 -21.62 -10.35 0.60
N VAL A 211 -21.53 -10.08 1.93
CA VAL A 211 -20.80 -8.93 2.47
C VAL A 211 -19.70 -9.33 3.44
N LEU A 212 -19.96 -10.31 4.34
CA LEU A 212 -18.95 -10.67 5.33
C LEU A 212 -17.82 -11.49 4.71
N PRO A 213 -16.55 -11.20 5.03
CA PRO A 213 -15.47 -12.10 4.68
C PRO A 213 -15.64 -13.44 5.41
N ARG A 214 -15.32 -14.54 4.74
CA ARG A 214 -15.33 -15.87 5.35
C ARG A 214 -14.40 -15.90 6.57
N ALA A 215 -14.90 -16.38 7.69
CA ALA A 215 -14.09 -16.60 8.87
C ALA A 215 -12.94 -17.56 8.56
N ARG A 216 -11.73 -17.20 8.93
CA ARG A 216 -10.52 -17.95 8.64
C ARG A 216 -9.59 -17.95 9.85
N ARG A 217 -9.00 -19.09 10.13
CA ARG A 217 -7.83 -19.22 11.00
C ARG A 217 -6.87 -20.20 10.34
N ASP A 218 -5.72 -19.66 9.93
CA ASP A 218 -4.61 -20.41 9.34
C ASP A 218 -3.50 -20.49 10.38
N LEU A 219 -2.89 -21.65 10.53
CA LEU A 219 -1.72 -21.87 11.38
C LEU A 219 -0.90 -22.99 10.76
N GLY A 220 0.38 -22.72 10.50
CA GLY A 220 1.28 -23.70 9.92
C GLY A 220 2.57 -23.12 9.38
N PRO A 221 3.43 -23.97 8.84
CA PRO A 221 4.71 -23.55 8.30
C PRO A 221 4.52 -22.67 7.03
N VAL A 222 5.46 -21.75 6.87
CA VAL A 222 5.64 -20.93 5.68
C VAL A 222 7.06 -21.06 5.17
N THR A 223 7.21 -21.14 3.87
CA THR A 223 8.52 -21.05 3.22
C THR A 223 8.45 -20.16 2.00
N SER A 224 9.52 -19.45 1.71
CA SER A 224 9.68 -18.73 0.46
C SER A 224 11.13 -18.68 0.01
N TYR A 225 11.26 -18.52 -1.30
CA TYR A 225 12.53 -18.29 -1.98
C TYR A 225 12.46 -16.94 -2.69
N GLU A 226 13.48 -16.11 -2.50
CA GLU A 226 13.65 -14.85 -3.21
C GLU A 226 14.97 -14.85 -3.98
N LEU A 227 14.92 -14.38 -5.22
CA LEU A 227 16.07 -14.10 -6.08
C LEU A 227 16.00 -12.64 -6.53
N PHE A 228 17.11 -11.91 -6.42
CA PHE A 228 17.22 -10.57 -6.98
C PHE A 228 18.67 -10.17 -7.27
N THR A 229 18.85 -9.19 -8.16
CA THR A 229 20.16 -8.57 -8.41
C THR A 229 20.28 -7.28 -7.60
N PRO A 230 21.37 -7.07 -6.82
CA PRO A 230 21.64 -5.83 -6.10
C PRO A 230 22.37 -4.81 -7.00
N SER A 231 21.79 -4.55 -8.17
CA SER A 231 22.29 -3.55 -9.14
C SER A 231 21.42 -2.31 -9.08
N TYR A 232 22.04 -1.13 -9.11
CA TYR A 232 21.34 0.13 -8.97
C TYR A 232 21.76 1.10 -10.08
N VAL A 233 20.79 1.91 -10.54
CA VAL A 233 20.98 3.03 -11.43
C VAL A 233 20.48 4.29 -10.74
N THR A 234 21.22 5.38 -10.85
CA THR A 234 20.82 6.66 -10.29
C THR A 234 20.03 7.44 -11.32
N PHE A 235 18.83 7.84 -10.94
CA PHE A 235 17.98 8.76 -11.68
C PHE A 235 17.93 10.12 -10.97
N ASN A 236 17.59 11.16 -11.72
CA ASN A 236 17.23 12.46 -11.18
C ASN A 236 15.82 12.81 -11.64
N ASN A 237 15.02 13.40 -10.76
CA ASN A 237 13.65 13.83 -11.06
C ASN A 237 12.74 12.68 -11.57
N LEU A 238 12.85 11.49 -11.03
CA LEU A 238 12.01 10.38 -11.42
C LEU A 238 10.69 10.40 -10.61
N ALA A 239 10.78 10.20 -9.31
CA ALA A 239 9.66 10.32 -8.37
C ALA A 239 9.74 11.61 -7.55
N THR A 240 10.96 12.09 -7.27
CA THR A 240 11.23 13.33 -6.52
C THR A 240 11.55 14.49 -7.47
N TYR A 241 11.69 15.70 -6.94
CA TYR A 241 12.11 16.88 -7.67
C TYR A 241 13.47 17.39 -7.15
N GLY A 242 14.45 17.47 -8.07
CA GLY A 242 15.79 18.00 -7.76
C GLY A 242 16.65 17.06 -6.91
N GLN A 243 16.25 15.81 -6.69
CA GLN A 243 16.99 14.82 -5.89
C GLN A 243 17.45 13.65 -6.75
N SER A 244 18.56 13.04 -6.33
CA SER A 244 19.07 11.79 -6.90
C SER A 244 18.38 10.60 -6.25
N GLU A 245 17.94 9.65 -7.06
CA GLU A 245 17.20 8.47 -6.69
C GLU A 245 17.94 7.21 -7.17
N ASN A 246 18.35 6.36 -6.24
CA ASN A 246 18.94 5.06 -6.58
C ASN A 246 17.84 4.03 -6.73
N VAL A 247 17.67 3.53 -7.94
CA VAL A 247 16.65 2.54 -8.28
C VAL A 247 17.31 1.21 -8.55
N ARG A 248 16.83 0.16 -7.90
CA ARG A 248 17.31 -1.19 -8.16
C ARG A 248 16.85 -1.64 -9.55
N VAL A 249 17.77 -2.22 -10.32
CA VAL A 249 17.48 -2.76 -11.67
C VAL A 249 17.78 -4.26 -11.72
N GLY A 250 17.15 -4.92 -12.68
CA GLY A 250 17.27 -6.36 -12.92
C GLY A 250 16.09 -7.17 -12.36
N PRO A 251 16.19 -8.51 -12.42
CA PRO A 251 15.11 -9.40 -12.02
C PRO A 251 14.88 -9.42 -10.51
N ARG A 252 13.62 -9.70 -10.14
CA ARG A 252 13.20 -10.12 -8.80
C ARG A 252 12.20 -11.25 -8.95
N LEU A 253 12.45 -12.34 -8.27
CA LEU A 253 11.53 -13.48 -8.19
C LEU A 253 11.32 -13.80 -6.71
N VAL A 254 10.07 -13.92 -6.30
CA VAL A 254 9.67 -14.47 -5.00
C VAL A 254 8.70 -15.61 -5.27
N LEU A 255 8.93 -16.76 -4.69
CA LEU A 255 8.02 -17.90 -4.71
C LEU A 255 7.87 -18.41 -3.29
N GLY A 256 6.64 -18.69 -2.87
CA GLY A 256 6.43 -19.16 -1.51
C GLY A 256 5.14 -19.95 -1.35
N THR A 257 5.07 -20.65 -0.23
CA THR A 257 3.90 -21.40 0.17
C THR A 257 3.65 -21.30 1.66
N ARG A 258 2.36 -21.27 2.03
CA ARG A 258 1.87 -21.46 3.40
C ARG A 258 1.09 -22.74 3.47
N TYR A 259 1.28 -23.49 4.55
CA TYR A 259 0.72 -24.82 4.70
C TYR A 259 -0.08 -24.97 6.01
N PRO A 260 -1.19 -24.21 6.18
CA PRO A 260 -2.03 -24.34 7.37
C PRO A 260 -2.73 -25.71 7.40
N ARG A 261 -2.77 -26.33 8.60
CA ARG A 261 -3.37 -27.65 8.84
C ARG A 261 -4.24 -27.63 10.09
N ARG A 262 -5.29 -28.43 10.08
CA ARG A 262 -6.16 -28.63 11.25
C ARG A 262 -5.38 -29.20 12.44
N SER A 263 -4.41 -30.08 12.19
CA SER A 263 -3.52 -30.62 13.21
C SER A 263 -2.70 -29.55 13.95
N PHE A 264 -2.48 -28.38 13.34
CA PHE A 264 -1.82 -27.24 13.98
C PHE A 264 -2.82 -26.24 14.58
N GLY A 265 -4.15 -26.45 14.42
CA GLY A 265 -5.19 -25.55 14.93
C GLY A 265 -5.81 -24.62 13.87
N ALA A 266 -5.54 -24.80 12.58
CA ALA A 266 -6.24 -24.10 11.52
C ALA A 266 -7.72 -24.56 11.43
N LEU A 267 -8.63 -23.67 11.01
CA LEU A 267 -10.04 -24.03 10.79
C LEU A 267 -10.18 -25.03 9.64
N THR A 268 -9.37 -24.87 8.60
CA THR A 268 -9.36 -25.76 7.43
C THR A 268 -7.93 -26.07 7.02
N SER A 269 -7.69 -27.29 6.54
CA SER A 269 -6.42 -27.63 5.93
C SER A 269 -6.38 -27.10 4.50
N SER A 270 -5.38 -26.31 4.17
CA SER A 270 -5.20 -25.75 2.83
C SER A 270 -3.71 -25.62 2.49
N THR A 271 -3.43 -25.28 1.25
CA THR A 271 -2.09 -24.86 0.81
C THR A 271 -2.26 -23.57 0.02
N MET A 272 -1.55 -22.53 0.41
CA MET A 272 -1.56 -21.27 -0.29
C MET A 272 -0.22 -21.07 -1.01
N PHE A 273 -0.26 -20.86 -2.30
CA PHE A 273 0.88 -20.47 -3.12
C PHE A 273 0.84 -18.96 -3.35
N PHE A 274 2.00 -18.34 -3.34
CA PHE A 274 2.14 -16.91 -3.66
C PHE A 274 3.47 -16.69 -4.36
N GLY A 275 3.51 -15.66 -5.19
CA GLY A 275 4.74 -15.32 -5.89
C GLY A 275 4.72 -13.90 -6.44
N THR A 276 5.90 -13.39 -6.69
CA THR A 276 6.15 -12.13 -7.38
C THR A 276 7.22 -12.36 -8.44
N LEU A 277 6.95 -11.92 -9.66
CA LEU A 277 7.94 -11.82 -10.72
C LEU A 277 8.04 -10.35 -11.12
N GLY A 278 9.22 -9.78 -11.03
CA GLY A 278 9.47 -8.39 -11.38
C GLY A 278 10.73 -8.26 -12.23
N TYR A 279 10.72 -7.26 -13.11
CA TYR A 279 11.90 -6.91 -13.90
C TYR A 279 11.94 -5.40 -14.10
N THR A 280 13.03 -4.78 -13.65
CA THR A 280 13.25 -3.34 -13.79
C THR A 280 14.45 -3.10 -14.70
N VAL A 281 14.31 -2.25 -15.71
CA VAL A 281 15.38 -1.85 -16.61
C VAL A 281 15.46 -0.33 -16.75
N ALA A 282 16.64 0.15 -17.11
CA ALA A 282 16.94 1.57 -17.28
C ALA A 282 17.65 1.85 -18.63
N PRO A 283 17.01 1.53 -19.78
CA PRO A 283 17.64 1.74 -21.08
C PRO A 283 17.69 3.24 -21.41
N TRP A 284 18.87 3.73 -21.81
CA TRP A 284 19.07 5.13 -22.32
C TRP A 284 18.45 6.22 -21.45
N GLY A 285 18.43 6.06 -20.11
CA GLY A 285 17.84 7.03 -19.19
C GLY A 285 16.31 6.93 -19.04
N ALA A 286 15.68 5.97 -19.71
CA ALA A 286 14.29 5.58 -19.42
C ALA A 286 14.25 4.65 -18.20
N TYR A 287 13.09 4.57 -17.57
CA TYR A 287 12.77 3.63 -16.52
C TYR A 287 11.60 2.76 -16.97
N VAL A 288 11.73 1.45 -16.85
CA VAL A 288 10.66 0.49 -17.10
C VAL A 288 10.67 -0.54 -16.00
N ASP A 289 9.54 -0.71 -15.33
CA ASP A 289 9.32 -1.70 -14.28
C ASP A 289 8.05 -2.48 -14.57
N ALA A 290 8.19 -3.79 -14.69
CA ALA A 290 7.09 -4.71 -14.87
C ALA A 290 7.05 -5.70 -13.72
N GLN A 291 5.87 -5.89 -13.11
CA GLN A 291 5.68 -6.78 -11.98
C GLN A 291 4.38 -7.57 -12.10
N VAL A 292 4.45 -8.85 -11.79
CA VAL A 292 3.30 -9.73 -11.57
C VAL A 292 3.34 -10.23 -10.14
N VAL A 293 2.24 -10.08 -9.41
CA VAL A 293 2.04 -10.69 -8.10
C VAL A 293 0.88 -11.65 -8.22
N ALA A 294 1.07 -12.90 -7.85
CA ALA A 294 0.01 -13.91 -7.93
C ALA A 294 -0.10 -14.69 -6.63
N GLN A 295 -1.32 -15.06 -6.31
CA GLN A 295 -1.61 -15.99 -5.22
C GLN A 295 -2.78 -16.90 -5.56
N ALA A 296 -2.78 -18.09 -4.97
CA ALA A 296 -3.90 -19.02 -5.06
C ALA A 296 -3.90 -19.94 -3.84
N ARG A 297 -5.10 -20.29 -3.35
CA ARG A 297 -5.30 -21.21 -2.24
C ARG A 297 -5.97 -22.49 -2.75
N ARG A 298 -5.39 -23.63 -2.42
CA ARG A 298 -6.02 -24.93 -2.62
C ARG A 298 -6.59 -25.41 -1.29
N GLU A 299 -7.90 -25.51 -1.22
CA GLU A 299 -8.64 -26.06 -0.07
C GLU A 299 -9.42 -27.28 -0.52
N ARG A 300 -9.11 -28.47 0.07
CA ARG A 300 -9.59 -29.77 -0.43
C ARG A 300 -9.22 -29.93 -1.92
N ALA A 301 -10.20 -30.07 -2.81
CA ALA A 301 -10.00 -30.21 -4.26
C ALA A 301 -10.20 -28.88 -5.03
N ALA A 302 -10.61 -27.80 -4.35
CA ALA A 302 -10.96 -26.53 -5.00
C ALA A 302 -9.82 -25.50 -4.91
N TRP A 303 -9.64 -24.74 -5.98
CA TRP A 303 -8.85 -23.51 -6.00
C TRP A 303 -9.75 -22.33 -5.65
N ILE A 304 -9.40 -21.58 -4.61
CA ILE A 304 -10.10 -20.39 -4.13
C ILE A 304 -9.08 -19.25 -3.90
N ASP A 305 -9.57 -18.06 -3.61
CA ASP A 305 -8.73 -16.85 -3.34
C ASP A 305 -7.65 -16.65 -4.39
N GLN A 306 -7.98 -16.91 -5.67
CA GLN A 306 -7.06 -16.70 -6.77
C GLN A 306 -7.01 -15.22 -7.10
N ARG A 307 -5.79 -14.67 -7.12
CA ARG A 307 -5.52 -13.28 -7.46
C ARG A 307 -4.28 -13.19 -8.31
N ALA A 308 -4.32 -12.33 -9.33
CA ALA A 308 -3.17 -11.95 -10.13
C ALA A 308 -3.20 -10.44 -10.35
N ASP A 309 -2.15 -9.76 -9.93
CA ASP A 309 -1.96 -8.33 -10.08
C ASP A 309 -0.79 -8.11 -11.06
N PHE A 310 -1.04 -7.48 -12.19
CA PHE A 310 -0.01 -7.04 -13.11
C PHE A 310 0.15 -5.52 -13.01
N ARG A 311 1.40 -5.06 -12.95
CA ARG A 311 1.74 -3.63 -12.94
C ARG A 311 2.88 -3.38 -13.92
N LEU A 312 2.71 -2.36 -14.74
CA LEU A 312 3.75 -1.82 -15.61
C LEU A 312 3.88 -0.32 -15.34
N ARG A 313 5.09 0.14 -15.09
CA ARG A 313 5.40 1.56 -14.89
C ARG A 313 6.55 1.93 -15.82
N MET A 314 6.40 3.05 -16.49
CA MET A 314 7.42 3.53 -17.41
C MET A 314 7.60 5.04 -17.24
N ALA A 315 8.85 5.48 -17.37
CA ALA A 315 9.19 6.90 -17.52
C ALA A 315 10.18 7.05 -18.68
N SER A 316 9.89 7.95 -19.59
CA SER A 316 10.79 8.24 -20.70
C SER A 316 12.10 8.88 -20.21
N PRO A 317 13.16 8.92 -21.01
CA PRO A 317 14.20 9.93 -20.86
C PRO A 317 13.58 11.32 -20.82
N VAL A 318 14.29 12.26 -20.23
CA VAL A 318 13.89 13.67 -20.31
C VAL A 318 14.09 14.15 -21.75
N PHE A 319 13.06 14.79 -22.30
CA PHE A 319 13.11 15.45 -23.60
C PHE A 319 12.68 16.91 -23.44
N SER A 320 13.53 17.83 -23.83
CA SER A 320 13.38 19.25 -23.49
C SER A 320 13.20 19.44 -21.97
N ILE A 321 12.06 19.95 -21.54
CA ILE A 321 11.69 20.14 -20.14
C ILE A 321 10.65 19.13 -19.66
N PHE A 322 10.39 18.07 -20.42
CA PHE A 322 9.31 17.13 -20.16
C PHE A 322 9.81 15.71 -19.94
N ARG A 323 9.01 14.93 -19.22
CA ARG A 323 9.09 13.48 -19.09
C ARG A 323 7.71 12.89 -19.25
N LEU A 324 7.60 11.86 -20.09
CA LEU A 324 6.38 11.06 -20.19
C LEU A 324 6.42 9.95 -19.14
N VAL A 325 5.36 9.83 -18.37
CA VAL A 325 5.19 8.78 -17.35
C VAL A 325 3.94 8.00 -17.65
N THR A 326 4.01 6.68 -17.60
CA THR A 326 2.86 5.81 -17.80
C THR A 326 2.79 4.74 -16.72
N ARG A 327 1.57 4.34 -16.38
CA ARG A 327 1.26 3.25 -15.46
C ARG A 327 0.14 2.43 -16.07
N PHE A 328 0.27 1.12 -15.96
CA PHE A 328 -0.81 0.18 -16.24
C PHE A 328 -0.96 -0.78 -15.07
N GLU A 329 -2.19 -1.03 -14.65
CA GLU A 329 -2.54 -2.01 -13.61
C GLU A 329 -3.69 -2.88 -14.07
N LEU A 330 -3.58 -4.18 -13.78
CA LEU A 330 -4.61 -5.17 -14.01
C LEU A 330 -4.71 -6.06 -12.76
N ASP A 331 -5.81 -5.97 -12.02
CA ASP A 331 -6.14 -6.82 -10.89
C ASP A 331 -7.20 -7.84 -11.31
N LEU A 332 -6.88 -9.11 -11.24
CA LEU A 332 -7.77 -10.22 -11.56
C LEU A 332 -8.05 -11.05 -10.32
N ARG A 333 -9.32 -11.33 -10.05
CA ARG A 333 -9.76 -12.11 -8.90
C ARG A 333 -10.73 -13.21 -9.29
N ARG A 334 -10.56 -14.37 -8.71
CA ARG A 334 -11.45 -15.52 -8.94
C ARG A 334 -11.71 -16.24 -7.61
N ARG A 335 -12.99 -16.52 -7.35
CA ARG A 335 -13.45 -17.25 -6.15
C ARG A 335 -12.94 -16.62 -4.85
N ASP A 336 -13.04 -15.29 -4.77
CA ASP A 336 -12.60 -14.51 -3.60
C ASP A 336 -13.53 -14.78 -2.40
N SER A 337 -12.99 -15.38 -1.36
CA SER A 337 -13.71 -15.67 -0.10
C SER A 337 -13.76 -14.47 0.86
N THR A 338 -13.18 -13.35 0.49
CA THR A 338 -13.12 -12.16 1.34
C THR A 338 -14.25 -11.17 1.07
N ASN A 339 -15.04 -11.35 0.01
CA ASN A 339 -16.07 -10.41 -0.45
C ASN A 339 -15.54 -8.96 -0.58
N ALA A 340 -14.24 -8.83 -0.90
CA ALA A 340 -13.60 -7.52 -1.01
C ALA A 340 -14.13 -6.77 -2.23
N ALA A 341 -14.48 -5.50 -2.04
CA ALA A 341 -14.80 -4.62 -3.15
C ALA A 341 -13.52 -4.11 -3.81
N VAL A 342 -13.53 -4.08 -5.14
CA VAL A 342 -12.57 -3.35 -5.97
C VAL A 342 -13.23 -2.06 -6.39
N SER A 343 -12.54 -0.94 -6.29
CA SER A 343 -13.08 0.36 -6.68
C SER A 343 -12.10 1.16 -7.52
N LEU A 344 -12.63 2.06 -8.32
CA LEU A 344 -11.89 3.12 -9.00
C LEU A 344 -12.56 4.47 -8.78
N GLY A 345 -11.76 5.50 -8.80
CA GLY A 345 -12.12 6.90 -8.68
C GLY A 345 -10.87 7.75 -8.49
N THR A 346 -11.06 9.00 -8.14
CA THR A 346 -9.95 9.94 -7.98
C THR A 346 -8.98 9.56 -6.85
N ASP A 347 -9.44 8.81 -5.86
CA ASP A 347 -8.66 8.33 -4.72
C ASP A 347 -7.74 7.14 -5.02
N ASN A 348 -7.91 6.48 -6.16
CA ASN A 348 -7.13 5.29 -6.49
C ASN A 348 -6.74 5.18 -7.96
N GLY A 349 -6.62 6.33 -8.64
CA GLY A 349 -5.92 6.47 -9.90
C GLY A 349 -6.78 6.82 -11.12
N LEU A 350 -8.11 6.90 -11.02
CA LEU A 350 -8.98 7.41 -12.08
C LEU A 350 -9.43 8.83 -11.73
N ARG A 351 -8.52 9.79 -11.92
CA ARG A 351 -8.78 11.22 -11.61
C ARG A 351 -9.90 11.76 -12.48
N GLY A 352 -10.60 12.78 -11.98
CA GLY A 352 -11.77 13.33 -12.67
C GLY A 352 -13.09 12.63 -12.37
N HIS A 353 -13.05 11.42 -11.80
CA HIS A 353 -14.23 10.71 -11.32
C HIS A 353 -14.34 10.82 -9.80
N VAL A 354 -15.55 10.78 -9.25
CA VAL A 354 -15.75 10.79 -7.80
C VAL A 354 -15.01 9.62 -7.16
N ALA A 355 -14.40 9.83 -6.01
CA ALA A 355 -13.68 8.79 -5.30
C ALA A 355 -14.56 7.56 -5.05
N ARG A 356 -14.04 6.37 -5.34
CA ARG A 356 -14.76 5.10 -5.18
C ARG A 356 -16.12 5.03 -5.89
N SER A 357 -16.30 5.80 -6.99
CA SER A 357 -17.58 5.82 -7.72
C SER A 357 -17.84 4.56 -8.51
N LEU A 358 -16.79 3.89 -8.99
CA LEU A 358 -16.86 2.62 -9.70
C LEU A 358 -16.51 1.50 -8.73
N ILE A 359 -17.42 0.56 -8.49
CA ILE A 359 -17.22 -0.52 -7.50
C ILE A 359 -17.72 -1.85 -8.06
N ALA A 360 -16.84 -2.87 -7.97
CA ALA A 360 -17.18 -4.27 -8.21
C ALA A 360 -16.81 -5.12 -6.98
N THR A 361 -17.77 -5.87 -6.42
CA THR A 361 -17.51 -6.77 -5.30
C THR A 361 -16.99 -8.11 -5.83
N GLY A 362 -15.80 -8.53 -5.40
CA GLY A 362 -15.12 -9.72 -5.91
C GLY A 362 -14.71 -9.63 -7.38
N GLY A 363 -14.76 -8.43 -7.97
CA GLY A 363 -14.51 -8.17 -9.38
C GLY A 363 -13.05 -7.86 -9.70
N ASP A 364 -12.84 -7.57 -10.94
CA ASP A 364 -11.57 -7.25 -11.58
C ASP A 364 -11.43 -5.72 -11.78
N LYS A 365 -10.20 -5.24 -11.96
CA LYS A 365 -9.88 -3.84 -12.24
C LYS A 365 -8.84 -3.75 -13.33
N ALA A 366 -9.03 -2.82 -14.27
CA ALA A 366 -7.99 -2.38 -15.18
C ALA A 366 -7.87 -0.85 -15.12
N LEU A 367 -6.63 -0.35 -15.11
CA LEU A 367 -6.33 1.08 -15.04
C LEU A 367 -5.09 1.38 -15.86
N ALA A 368 -5.15 2.43 -16.67
CA ALA A 368 -3.99 2.99 -17.35
C ALA A 368 -3.97 4.52 -17.13
N ASN A 369 -2.78 5.04 -16.85
CA ASN A 369 -2.54 6.46 -16.67
C ASN A 369 -1.38 6.88 -17.57
N VAL A 370 -1.49 8.06 -18.14
CA VAL A 370 -0.44 8.73 -18.91
C VAL A 370 -0.28 10.14 -18.40
N GLU A 371 0.94 10.53 -18.04
CA GLU A 371 1.26 11.87 -17.59
C GLU A 371 2.43 12.47 -18.37
N LEU A 372 2.26 13.69 -18.82
CA LEU A 372 3.35 14.52 -19.29
C LEU A 372 3.76 15.48 -18.16
N ARG A 373 4.91 15.21 -17.53
CA ARG A 373 5.43 15.96 -16.38
C ARG A 373 6.49 16.93 -16.84
N THR A 374 6.44 18.19 -16.36
CA THR A 374 7.55 19.12 -16.51
C THR A 374 8.70 18.76 -15.56
N LEU A 375 9.93 19.12 -15.91
CA LEU A 375 10.99 19.20 -14.93
C LEU A 375 10.68 20.28 -13.89
N PRO A 376 11.20 20.12 -12.66
CA PRO A 376 10.97 21.10 -11.61
C PRO A 376 11.69 22.42 -11.90
N ILE A 377 11.01 23.52 -11.66
CA ILE A 377 11.59 24.86 -11.60
C ILE A 377 11.82 25.17 -10.12
N ALA A 378 13.07 25.39 -9.75
CA ALA A 378 13.44 25.76 -8.38
C ALA A 378 13.36 27.28 -8.22
N TYR A 379 12.59 27.72 -7.25
CA TYR A 379 12.55 29.14 -6.84
C TYR A 379 12.63 29.22 -5.32
N GLN A 380 13.73 29.83 -4.83
CA GLN A 380 14.05 29.87 -3.40
C GLN A 380 14.02 28.45 -2.76
N ALA A 381 13.11 28.21 -1.83
CA ALA A 381 12.98 26.97 -1.07
C ALA A 381 11.88 26.02 -1.63
N VAL A 382 11.32 26.35 -2.80
CA VAL A 382 10.18 25.59 -3.38
C VAL A 382 10.53 25.15 -4.79
N HIS A 383 10.21 23.90 -5.11
CA HIS A 383 10.29 23.41 -6.48
C HIS A 383 8.87 23.18 -7.00
N PHE A 384 8.58 23.69 -8.20
CA PHE A 384 7.27 23.48 -8.83
C PHE A 384 7.39 22.85 -10.21
N GLY A 385 6.36 22.15 -10.59
CA GLY A 385 6.19 21.57 -11.90
C GLY A 385 4.73 21.41 -12.26
N GLY A 386 4.46 21.25 -13.55
CA GLY A 386 3.15 21.01 -14.11
C GLY A 386 3.00 19.57 -14.60
N VAL A 387 1.77 19.12 -14.69
CA VAL A 387 1.39 17.80 -15.22
C VAL A 387 0.18 17.97 -16.12
N LEU A 388 0.22 17.34 -17.30
CA LEU A 388 -0.98 17.04 -18.11
C LEU A 388 -1.22 15.53 -17.98
N PHE A 389 -2.46 15.11 -17.83
CA PHE A 389 -2.74 13.70 -17.69
C PHE A 389 -3.97 13.22 -18.46
N TYR A 390 -3.94 11.92 -18.79
CA TYR A 390 -5.05 11.15 -19.29
C TYR A 390 -5.12 9.83 -18.52
N ASP A 391 -6.29 9.55 -17.95
CA ASP A 391 -6.56 8.35 -17.19
C ASP A 391 -7.69 7.57 -17.86
N VAL A 392 -7.56 6.24 -17.86
CA VAL A 392 -8.59 5.33 -18.38
C VAL A 392 -8.68 4.12 -17.48
N GLY A 393 -9.88 3.71 -17.10
CA GLY A 393 -10.05 2.57 -16.20
C GLY A 393 -11.43 1.98 -16.17
N THR A 394 -11.53 0.79 -15.62
CA THR A 394 -12.76 0.04 -15.45
C THR A 394 -12.69 -0.89 -14.26
N VAL A 395 -13.84 -1.18 -13.65
CA VAL A 395 -14.05 -2.30 -12.72
C VAL A 395 -15.20 -3.16 -13.25
N PHE A 396 -15.04 -4.48 -13.22
CA PHE A 396 -16.01 -5.39 -13.84
C PHE A 396 -16.07 -6.74 -13.12
N ASN A 397 -17.23 -7.38 -13.11
CA ASN A 397 -17.44 -8.74 -12.59
C ASN A 397 -17.39 -9.80 -13.71
N HIS A 398 -17.88 -9.46 -14.90
CA HIS A 398 -17.97 -10.31 -16.08
C HIS A 398 -17.43 -9.57 -17.30
N ARG A 399 -16.87 -10.32 -18.26
CA ARG A 399 -16.30 -9.72 -19.49
C ARG A 399 -17.32 -8.96 -20.32
N ASP A 400 -18.59 -9.32 -20.24
CA ASP A 400 -19.67 -8.71 -21.02
C ASP A 400 -20.15 -7.38 -20.44
N GLU A 401 -19.74 -7.02 -19.21
CA GLU A 401 -20.15 -5.79 -18.51
C GLU A 401 -18.98 -4.78 -18.38
N ILE A 402 -18.07 -4.78 -19.34
CA ILE A 402 -16.92 -3.87 -19.30
C ILE A 402 -17.32 -2.51 -19.83
N VAL A 403 -17.49 -1.55 -18.92
CA VAL A 403 -17.64 -0.13 -19.24
C VAL A 403 -16.32 0.58 -18.93
N VAL A 404 -15.74 1.22 -19.94
CA VAL A 404 -14.45 1.92 -19.82
C VAL A 404 -14.72 3.40 -19.58
N HIS A 405 -14.08 3.94 -18.57
CA HIS A 405 -14.20 5.34 -18.16
C HIS A 405 -12.92 6.11 -18.44
N HIS A 406 -13.04 7.34 -18.90
CA HIS A 406 -11.94 8.18 -19.35
C HIS A 406 -11.96 9.53 -18.65
N ALA A 407 -10.79 10.08 -18.38
CA ALA A 407 -10.63 11.43 -17.85
C ALA A 407 -9.37 12.11 -18.38
N VAL A 408 -9.44 13.44 -18.50
CA VAL A 408 -8.29 14.29 -18.81
C VAL A 408 -8.14 15.36 -17.74
N GLY A 409 -6.94 15.87 -17.57
CA GLY A 409 -6.76 16.95 -16.60
C GLY A 409 -5.36 17.53 -16.57
N ILE A 410 -5.24 18.49 -15.66
CA ILE A 410 -3.99 19.19 -15.38
C ILE A 410 -3.65 19.09 -13.90
N GLY A 411 -2.39 19.23 -13.58
CA GLY A 411 -1.94 19.19 -12.18
C GLY A 411 -0.75 20.07 -11.92
N LEU A 412 -0.66 20.53 -10.67
CA LEU A 412 0.45 21.24 -10.10
C LEU A 412 1.21 20.32 -9.14
N ARG A 413 2.53 20.42 -9.14
CA ARG A 413 3.43 19.72 -8.23
C ARG A 413 4.25 20.73 -7.45
N LEU A 414 4.22 20.65 -6.13
CA LEU A 414 4.96 21.53 -5.23
C LEU A 414 5.83 20.70 -4.29
N LEU A 415 7.13 20.89 -4.32
CA LEU A 415 8.05 20.26 -3.37
C LEU A 415 8.69 21.31 -2.47
N PHE A 416 8.58 21.07 -1.18
CA PHE A 416 9.32 21.74 -0.13
C PHE A 416 10.39 20.79 0.41
N PRO A 417 11.64 20.82 -0.10
CA PRO A 417 12.66 19.83 0.26
C PRO A 417 12.97 19.74 1.76
N GLN A 418 12.64 20.79 2.53
CA GLN A 418 12.81 20.85 3.98
C GLN A 418 11.71 20.05 4.72
N LEU A 419 10.52 19.91 4.12
CA LEU A 419 9.35 19.27 4.72
C LEU A 419 9.14 17.83 4.23
N ASN A 420 9.28 17.63 2.92
CA ASN A 420 8.96 16.33 2.31
C ASN A 420 10.00 15.99 1.24
N ARG A 421 10.11 14.68 0.96
CA ARG A 421 10.93 14.15 -0.14
C ARG A 421 10.18 14.13 -1.47
N TYR A 422 8.87 13.93 -1.41
CA TYR A 422 8.00 13.86 -2.58
C TYR A 422 7.21 15.14 -2.75
N PRO A 423 6.91 15.57 -4.00
CA PRO A 423 6.10 16.75 -4.22
C PRO A 423 4.65 16.52 -3.86
N PHE A 424 4.03 17.53 -3.28
CA PHE A 424 2.58 17.59 -3.16
C PHE A 424 1.96 17.68 -4.55
N SER A 425 0.91 16.92 -4.79
CA SER A 425 0.13 16.94 -6.03
C SER A 425 -1.21 17.63 -5.80
N PHE A 426 -1.58 18.48 -6.76
CA PHE A 426 -2.89 19.14 -6.86
C PHE A 426 -3.35 18.94 -8.29
N ASP A 427 -4.31 18.05 -8.51
CA ASP A 427 -4.81 17.72 -9.83
C ASP A 427 -6.26 18.19 -9.99
N GLY A 428 -6.61 18.55 -11.21
CA GLY A 428 -7.97 18.79 -11.60
C GLY A 428 -8.29 17.99 -12.85
N GLY A 429 -9.29 17.13 -12.77
CA GLY A 429 -9.69 16.25 -13.86
C GLY A 429 -11.14 16.40 -14.25
N ALA A 430 -11.41 16.20 -15.53
CA ALA A 430 -12.76 16.16 -16.10
C ALA A 430 -13.01 14.78 -16.71
N PRO A 431 -14.13 14.10 -16.36
CA PRO A 431 -14.52 12.87 -17.03
C PRO A 431 -14.94 13.17 -18.46
N LEU A 432 -14.53 12.34 -19.40
CA LEU A 432 -14.92 12.44 -20.82
C LEU A 432 -16.20 11.67 -21.11
N ASP A 433 -16.51 10.66 -20.32
CA ASP A 433 -17.73 9.89 -20.35
C ASP A 433 -18.67 10.41 -19.26
N ARG A 434 -19.72 11.06 -19.65
CA ARG A 434 -20.80 11.48 -18.75
C ARG A 434 -21.79 10.32 -18.62
N SER A 435 -21.44 9.33 -17.81
CA SER A 435 -22.38 8.29 -17.43
C SER A 435 -23.30 8.80 -16.30
N ASP A 436 -24.54 8.40 -16.34
CA ASP A 436 -25.61 8.80 -15.41
C ASP A 436 -25.24 8.59 -13.94
N GLY A 437 -25.66 9.50 -13.08
CA GLY A 437 -25.58 9.36 -11.62
C GLY A 437 -24.38 10.04 -10.98
N VAL A 438 -23.61 9.31 -10.18
CA VAL A 438 -22.54 9.83 -9.29
C VAL A 438 -21.41 10.56 -10.06
N ASN A 439 -21.24 10.29 -11.35
CA ASN A 439 -20.21 10.89 -12.22
C ASN A 439 -20.66 12.13 -12.99
N ALA A 440 -21.84 12.70 -12.68
CA ALA A 440 -22.36 13.90 -13.35
C ALA A 440 -21.58 15.19 -13.04
N VAL A 441 -20.44 15.11 -12.37
CA VAL A 441 -19.62 16.26 -11.96
C VAL A 441 -18.69 16.63 -13.11
N PRO A 442 -18.75 17.90 -13.61
CA PRO A 442 -17.95 18.32 -14.77
C PRO A 442 -16.46 18.40 -14.50
N PHE A 443 -16.04 18.45 -13.23
CA PHE A 443 -14.67 18.60 -12.81
C PHE A 443 -14.48 18.07 -11.38
N GLN A 444 -13.42 17.31 -11.14
CA GLN A 444 -13.04 16.80 -9.83
C GLN A 444 -11.63 17.25 -9.46
N PRO A 445 -11.46 17.98 -8.36
CA PRO A 445 -10.14 18.21 -7.79
C PRO A 445 -9.64 16.95 -7.05
N SER A 446 -8.33 16.78 -7.00
CA SER A 446 -7.68 15.85 -6.09
C SER A 446 -6.36 16.42 -5.60
N PHE A 447 -5.96 16.05 -4.40
CA PHE A 447 -4.71 16.48 -3.79
C PHE A 447 -4.10 15.33 -2.97
N ALA A 448 -2.79 15.24 -3.00
CA ALA A 448 -2.05 14.27 -2.20
C ALA A 448 -0.68 14.80 -1.79
N SER A 449 -0.11 14.21 -0.76
CA SER A 449 1.25 14.50 -0.30
C SER A 449 2.33 13.72 -1.05
N ASP A 450 1.99 13.13 -2.19
CA ASP A 450 2.88 12.37 -3.07
C ASP A 450 2.47 12.55 -4.53
N GLN A 451 3.26 12.02 -5.46
CA GLN A 451 2.91 11.94 -6.88
C GLN A 451 1.67 11.08 -7.08
N SER A 452 0.73 11.56 -7.87
CA SER A 452 -0.52 10.82 -8.20
C SER A 452 -0.24 9.48 -8.90
N ILE A 453 0.84 9.39 -9.68
CA ILE A 453 1.38 8.12 -10.18
C ILE A 453 2.76 7.90 -9.57
N PRO A 454 2.92 7.09 -8.52
CA PRO A 454 4.22 6.72 -7.99
C PRO A 454 4.96 5.85 -9.01
N ILE A 455 6.11 6.32 -9.51
CA ILE A 455 6.92 5.59 -10.49
C ILE A 455 7.73 4.49 -9.82
N THR A 456 8.42 4.82 -8.74
CA THR A 456 9.16 3.84 -7.96
C THR A 456 8.20 3.16 -6.98
N ALA A 457 8.26 1.84 -6.88
CA ALA A 457 7.73 1.19 -5.70
C ALA A 457 8.44 1.82 -4.50
N ALA A 458 7.69 2.27 -3.49
CA ALA A 458 8.29 2.44 -2.18
C ALA A 458 9.05 1.14 -1.91
N GLU A 459 10.38 1.19 -1.85
CA GLU A 459 11.13 0.02 -1.41
C GLU A 459 10.57 -0.24 -0.02
N ASP A 460 9.88 -1.38 0.16
CA ASP A 460 9.58 -1.87 1.48
C ASP A 460 10.89 -1.83 2.23
N PRO A 461 11.01 -1.05 3.30
CA PRO A 461 12.22 -1.08 4.10
C PRO A 461 12.39 -2.52 4.55
N LEU A 462 13.43 -3.18 4.04
CA LEU A 462 13.86 -4.53 4.42
C LEU A 462 14.04 -4.64 5.93
#